data_a6f52bfb880462871f08e786d5b7928a
#
_entry.id   a6f52bfb880462871f08e786d5b7928a
#
_cell.length_a   1.000
_cell.length_b   1.000
_cell.length_c   1.000
_cell.angle_alpha   90.00
_cell.angle_beta   90.00
_cell.angle_gamma   90.00
#
_symmetry.space_group_name_H-M   'P 1'
#
loop_
_entity.id
_entity.type
_entity.pdbx_description
1 polymer ?
#
loop_
_entity_poly.entity_id
_entity_poly.type
_entity_poly.pdbx_seq_one_letter_code
_entity_poly.pdbx_strand_id
1 'polypeptide(L)'
;MKNLSKNMTLVAALTLAMTAVCGSAMAQDAVAAPAAAEAVPDNVVSYNVALTTDYRYRGVSQSRLDPAISGGADYTHNPTGLYVGTWLSSIKWIKDGGGDTNLEWDIYGGKRGEISKDFTYDVGGLYYFYPSNGLSTNANTFELYGQLGYGPAYIKYSHSTTNLFGVADSKNSGYLDVGANIDMYEGYLLNLHVGRQKVAHNDSLSYTDYKLGVTKDFGMATVALAYVKANITSLAPNGKNLAKSGLVLTVSKTF
;
A
#
# COMPACT_ATOMS: atom_id res chain seq x y z
N MET A 1 -14.97 15.51 -51.07
CA MET A 1 -13.95 15.60 -49.99
C MET A 1 -14.70 16.09 -48.74
N LYS A 2 -15.06 15.21 -47.85
CA LYS A 2 -15.84 15.51 -46.64
C LYS A 2 -14.90 15.43 -45.44
N ASN A 3 -14.74 16.56 -44.74
CA ASN A 3 -14.02 16.67 -43.50
C ASN A 3 -14.76 15.91 -42.39
N LEU A 4 -14.13 14.90 -41.80
CA LEU A 4 -14.57 14.28 -40.57
C LEU A 4 -13.75 14.92 -39.43
N SER A 5 -14.34 15.89 -38.74
CA SER A 5 -13.85 16.36 -37.45
C SER A 5 -14.25 15.32 -36.41
N LYS A 6 -13.28 14.59 -35.87
CA LYS A 6 -13.47 13.73 -34.70
C LYS A 6 -13.34 14.58 -33.46
N ASN A 7 -14.45 14.96 -32.86
CA ASN A 7 -14.48 15.45 -31.49
C ASN A 7 -14.22 14.27 -30.54
N MET A 8 -13.00 14.12 -30.09
CA MET A 8 -12.68 13.29 -28.94
C MET A 8 -13.04 14.08 -27.68
N THR A 9 -14.22 13.82 -27.15
CA THR A 9 -14.57 14.26 -25.80
C THR A 9 -13.93 13.25 -24.83
N LEU A 10 -12.81 13.65 -24.25
CA LEU A 10 -12.15 12.89 -23.19
C LEU A 10 -12.96 13.10 -21.90
N VAL A 11 -13.82 12.15 -21.55
CA VAL A 11 -14.45 12.10 -20.24
C VAL A 11 -13.44 11.43 -19.32
N ALA A 12 -12.71 12.23 -18.53
CA ALA A 12 -11.89 11.72 -17.46
C ALA A 12 -12.82 11.24 -16.33
N ALA A 13 -13.08 9.95 -16.30
CA ALA A 13 -13.66 9.32 -15.10
C ALA A 13 -12.54 9.22 -14.07
N LEU A 14 -12.66 10.01 -13.01
CA LEU A 14 -11.72 10.04 -11.91
C LEU A 14 -11.96 8.83 -11.02
N THR A 15 -11.25 7.76 -11.25
CA THR A 15 -11.12 6.66 -10.28
C THR A 15 -10.00 7.02 -9.32
N LEU A 16 -10.38 7.49 -8.15
CA LEU A 16 -9.45 7.72 -7.04
C LEU A 16 -8.99 6.36 -6.53
N ALA A 17 -7.82 5.91 -7.01
CA ALA A 17 -7.22 4.67 -6.54
C ALA A 17 -6.83 4.84 -5.07
N MET A 18 -7.50 4.09 -4.19
CA MET A 18 -7.05 3.93 -2.81
C MET A 18 -5.73 3.17 -2.81
N THR A 19 -4.63 3.89 -2.63
CA THR A 19 -3.41 3.24 -2.18
C THR A 19 -3.60 2.89 -0.72
N ALA A 20 -4.01 1.67 -0.42
CA ALA A 20 -3.88 1.15 0.93
C ALA A 20 -2.40 1.27 1.31
N VAL A 21 -2.14 1.95 2.42
CA VAL A 21 -0.79 2.28 2.90
C VAL A 21 -0.01 1.04 3.31
N CYS A 22 -0.68 -0.07 3.49
CA CYS A 22 -0.06 -1.35 3.76
C CYS A 22 0.35 -2.02 2.46
N GLY A 23 1.63 -2.25 2.33
CA GLY A 23 2.32 -2.81 1.19
C GLY A 23 1.47 -3.71 0.31
N SER A 24 1.07 -3.15 -0.82
CA SER A 24 0.85 -3.86 -2.05
C SER A 24 -0.21 -4.93 -2.17
N ALA A 25 -1.44 -4.57 -2.26
CA ALA A 25 -2.31 -5.12 -3.30
C ALA A 25 -3.20 -3.97 -3.77
N MET A 26 -2.72 -3.21 -4.74
CA MET A 26 -3.52 -2.19 -5.38
C MET A 26 -4.64 -2.87 -6.15
N ALA A 27 -5.81 -3.03 -5.55
CA ALA A 27 -7.01 -3.24 -6.32
C ALA A 27 -7.44 -1.88 -6.87
N GLN A 28 -7.09 -1.62 -8.12
CA GLN A 28 -7.62 -0.49 -8.87
C GLN A 28 -8.85 -0.98 -9.63
N ASP A 29 -10.01 -0.39 -9.34
CA ASP A 29 -11.23 -0.71 -10.06
C ASP A 29 -11.06 -0.43 -11.55
N ALA A 30 -11.23 -1.46 -12.37
CA ALA A 30 -11.23 -1.34 -13.82
C ALA A 30 -12.51 -0.60 -14.27
N VAL A 31 -12.34 0.44 -15.08
CA VAL A 31 -13.41 1.25 -15.64
C VAL A 31 -14.22 0.42 -16.66
N ALA A 32 -15.47 0.14 -16.36
CA ALA A 32 -16.44 -0.31 -17.35
C ALA A 32 -16.83 0.87 -18.27
N ALA A 33 -17.11 0.58 -19.55
CA ALA A 33 -17.52 1.53 -20.58
C ALA A 33 -18.76 2.35 -20.16
N PRO A 34 -18.97 3.57 -20.69
CA PRO A 34 -19.88 4.55 -20.12
C PRO A 34 -21.36 4.17 -20.29
N ALA A 35 -21.92 3.59 -19.25
CA ALA A 35 -23.32 3.83 -18.92
C ALA A 35 -23.44 5.24 -18.33
N ALA A 36 -24.58 5.90 -18.47
CA ALA A 36 -24.82 7.24 -17.91
C ALA A 36 -24.23 7.33 -16.50
N ALA A 37 -23.35 8.31 -16.26
CA ALA A 37 -22.59 8.42 -15.02
C ALA A 37 -23.56 8.43 -13.84
N GLU A 38 -23.67 7.32 -13.13
CA GLU A 38 -24.37 7.27 -11.85
C GLU A 38 -23.65 8.23 -10.90
N ALA A 39 -24.42 9.05 -10.18
CA ALA A 39 -23.87 9.96 -9.20
C ALA A 39 -23.05 9.15 -8.16
N VAL A 40 -21.78 9.47 -7.99
CA VAL A 40 -20.94 8.83 -6.97
C VAL A 40 -21.58 9.04 -5.60
N PRO A 41 -21.90 8.00 -4.83
CA PRO A 41 -22.52 8.14 -3.52
C PRO A 41 -21.68 9.01 -2.59
N ASP A 42 -22.31 9.85 -1.78
CA ASP A 42 -21.60 10.68 -0.79
C ASP A 42 -20.82 9.83 0.22
N ASN A 43 -21.36 8.66 0.55
CA ASN A 43 -20.80 7.75 1.55
C ASN A 43 -20.54 6.39 0.89
N VAL A 44 -19.31 5.92 0.94
CA VAL A 44 -18.93 4.61 0.41
C VAL A 44 -18.29 3.79 1.52
N VAL A 45 -18.74 2.55 1.67
CA VAL A 45 -18.08 1.53 2.48
C VAL A 45 -17.62 0.44 1.54
N SER A 46 -16.36 0.03 1.65
CA SER A 46 -15.80 -1.08 0.88
C SER A 46 -15.12 -2.07 1.81
N TYR A 47 -15.04 -3.32 1.36
CA TYR A 47 -14.34 -4.39 2.06
C TYR A 47 -13.36 -5.03 1.08
N ASN A 48 -12.23 -5.48 1.59
CA ASN A 48 -11.27 -6.20 0.77
C ASN A 48 -10.77 -7.46 1.47
N VAL A 49 -10.33 -8.43 0.66
CA VAL A 49 -9.65 -9.62 1.10
C VAL A 49 -8.54 -9.96 0.10
N ALA A 50 -7.40 -10.46 0.58
CA ALA A 50 -6.31 -10.89 -0.27
C ALA A 50 -5.61 -12.13 0.28
N LEU A 51 -5.08 -12.93 -0.67
CA LEU A 51 -4.12 -14.01 -0.42
C LEU A 51 -2.84 -13.66 -1.17
N THR A 52 -1.71 -13.67 -0.48
CA THR A 52 -0.40 -13.43 -1.07
C THR A 52 0.56 -14.56 -0.75
N THR A 53 1.47 -14.86 -1.68
CA THR A 53 2.51 -15.88 -1.46
C THR A 53 3.56 -15.45 -0.45
N ASP A 54 3.68 -14.12 -0.20
CA ASP A 54 4.59 -13.54 0.78
C ASP A 54 4.16 -12.09 1.06
N TYR A 55 3.82 -11.78 2.31
CA TYR A 55 3.49 -10.42 2.68
C TYR A 55 4.78 -9.59 2.84
N ARG A 56 4.96 -8.62 1.95
CA ARG A 56 6.08 -7.69 1.96
C ARG A 56 5.66 -6.29 2.39
N TYR A 57 6.32 -5.77 3.42
CA TYR A 57 6.22 -4.39 3.82
C TYR A 57 7.56 -3.68 3.58
N ARG A 58 7.56 -2.61 2.78
CA ARG A 58 8.78 -1.88 2.38
C ARG A 58 9.92 -2.85 1.96
N GLY A 59 9.58 -3.84 1.12
CA GLY A 59 10.52 -4.82 0.59
C GLY A 59 10.88 -5.99 1.51
N VAL A 60 10.54 -5.96 2.79
CA VAL A 60 10.88 -6.98 3.79
C VAL A 60 9.67 -7.86 4.10
N SER A 61 9.87 -9.18 4.09
CA SER A 61 8.81 -10.15 4.40
C SER A 61 8.35 -10.07 5.85
N GLN A 62 7.05 -9.93 6.03
CA GLN A 62 6.39 -9.96 7.34
C GLN A 62 5.90 -11.36 7.69
N SER A 63 5.71 -12.22 6.69
CA SER A 63 5.18 -13.58 6.81
C SER A 63 6.26 -14.68 6.75
N ARG A 64 7.54 -14.32 6.85
CA ARG A 64 8.70 -15.25 6.80
C ARG A 64 8.85 -15.96 5.44
N LEU A 65 8.51 -15.28 4.34
CA LEU A 65 8.47 -15.79 2.96
C LEU A 65 7.44 -16.92 2.78
N ASP A 66 6.42 -16.97 3.60
CA ASP A 66 5.32 -17.92 3.54
C ASP A 66 4.01 -17.18 3.19
N PRO A 67 2.98 -17.87 2.70
CA PRO A 67 1.70 -17.25 2.37
C PRO A 67 1.06 -16.52 3.55
N ALA A 68 0.36 -15.43 3.22
CA ALA A 68 -0.39 -14.63 4.17
C ALA A 68 -1.79 -14.32 3.64
N ILE A 69 -2.73 -14.18 4.57
CA ILE A 69 -4.09 -13.69 4.33
C ILE A 69 -4.22 -12.31 4.94
N SER A 70 -4.90 -11.42 4.23
CA SER A 70 -5.23 -10.07 4.72
C SER A 70 -6.63 -9.67 4.33
N GLY A 71 -7.16 -8.65 5.00
CA GLY A 71 -8.45 -8.06 4.66
C GLY A 71 -8.68 -6.78 5.42
N GLY A 72 -9.62 -5.96 4.95
CA GLY A 72 -9.89 -4.66 5.54
C GLY A 72 -11.27 -4.13 5.21
N ALA A 73 -11.55 -2.97 5.80
CA ALA A 73 -12.77 -2.20 5.55
C ALA A 73 -12.43 -0.71 5.54
N ASP A 74 -13.01 0.01 4.60
CA ASP A 74 -12.82 1.44 4.40
C ASP A 74 -14.16 2.16 4.35
N TYR A 75 -14.21 3.32 4.95
CA TYR A 75 -15.28 4.30 4.78
C TYR A 75 -14.71 5.57 4.16
N THR A 76 -15.39 6.08 3.14
CA THR A 76 -15.04 7.34 2.48
C THR A 76 -16.27 8.24 2.41
N HIS A 77 -16.11 9.50 2.82
CA HIS A 77 -17.07 10.57 2.58
C HIS A 77 -16.60 11.39 1.38
N ASN A 78 -17.11 11.08 0.20
CA ASN A 78 -16.68 11.65 -1.07
C ASN A 78 -16.73 13.18 -1.15
N PRO A 79 -17.80 13.88 -0.64
CA PRO A 79 -17.86 15.33 -0.72
C PRO A 79 -16.72 16.06 -0.02
N THR A 80 -16.15 15.47 1.04
CA THR A 80 -15.05 16.10 1.81
C THR A 80 -13.69 15.47 1.54
N GLY A 81 -13.67 14.28 0.92
CA GLY A 81 -12.47 13.48 0.74
C GLY A 81 -11.95 12.85 2.05
N LEU A 82 -12.72 12.92 3.15
CA LEU A 82 -12.36 12.26 4.41
C LEU A 82 -12.54 10.74 4.29
N TYR A 83 -11.64 10.01 4.90
CA TYR A 83 -11.73 8.56 4.99
C TYR A 83 -11.19 8.02 6.31
N VAL A 84 -11.67 6.86 6.69
CA VAL A 84 -11.14 6.03 7.78
C VAL A 84 -11.20 4.58 7.36
N GLY A 85 -10.21 3.80 7.74
CA GLY A 85 -10.17 2.38 7.41
C GLY A 85 -9.43 1.56 8.45
N THR A 86 -9.55 0.26 8.27
CA THR A 86 -8.83 -0.74 9.05
C THR A 86 -8.39 -1.88 8.16
N TRP A 87 -7.23 -2.44 8.44
CA TRP A 87 -6.69 -3.57 7.70
C TRP A 87 -6.00 -4.54 8.66
N LEU A 88 -6.11 -5.83 8.37
CA LEU A 88 -5.52 -6.89 9.17
C LEU A 88 -4.74 -7.84 8.27
N SER A 89 -3.63 -8.38 8.78
CA SER A 89 -2.86 -9.41 8.08
C SER A 89 -2.24 -10.41 9.04
N SER A 90 -2.12 -11.64 8.56
CA SER A 90 -1.31 -12.64 9.24
C SER A 90 0.18 -12.33 9.04
N ILE A 91 0.95 -12.36 10.13
CA ILE A 91 2.39 -12.10 10.16
C ILE A 91 3.13 -13.16 10.96
N LYS A 92 4.48 -13.17 10.87
CA LYS A 92 5.33 -14.05 11.68
C LYS A 92 6.48 -13.32 12.38
N TRP A 93 6.86 -12.13 11.90
CA TRP A 93 8.05 -11.43 12.35
C TRP A 93 8.03 -11.05 13.84
N ILE A 94 6.86 -10.78 14.44
CA ILE A 94 6.75 -10.52 15.89
C ILE A 94 7.16 -11.77 16.68
N LYS A 95 6.65 -12.95 16.29
CA LYS A 95 7.07 -14.22 16.91
C LYS A 95 8.54 -14.54 16.65
N ASP A 96 9.07 -14.17 15.49
CA ASP A 96 10.49 -14.30 15.19
C ASP A 96 11.35 -13.42 16.10
N GLY A 97 10.86 -12.27 16.52
CA GLY A 97 11.47 -11.37 17.49
C GLY A 97 11.26 -11.75 18.96
N GLY A 98 10.60 -12.89 19.23
CA GLY A 98 10.32 -13.36 20.59
C GLY A 98 9.01 -12.86 21.21
N GLY A 99 8.13 -12.26 20.40
CA GLY A 99 6.82 -11.80 20.84
C GLY A 99 5.72 -12.87 20.63
N ASP A 100 4.47 -12.51 20.93
CA ASP A 100 3.37 -13.48 21.04
C ASP A 100 2.35 -13.41 19.90
N THR A 101 2.24 -12.29 19.17
CA THR A 101 1.22 -12.14 18.13
C THR A 101 1.68 -12.63 16.76
N ASN A 102 0.71 -13.07 15.97
CA ASN A 102 0.85 -13.36 14.55
C ASN A 102 -0.13 -12.52 13.71
N LEU A 103 -0.60 -11.41 14.28
CA LEU A 103 -1.55 -10.48 13.68
C LEU A 103 -0.96 -9.07 13.64
N GLU A 104 -1.05 -8.43 12.49
CA GLU A 104 -0.93 -7.00 12.30
C GLU A 104 -2.34 -6.42 12.13
N TRP A 105 -2.62 -5.34 12.85
CA TRP A 105 -3.87 -4.61 12.74
C TRP A 105 -3.59 -3.12 12.55
N ASP A 106 -3.92 -2.63 11.39
CA ASP A 106 -3.75 -1.23 11.01
C ASP A 106 -5.06 -0.47 11.13
N ILE A 107 -4.97 0.74 11.68
CA ILE A 107 -6.07 1.69 11.78
C ILE A 107 -5.57 3.00 11.17
N TYR A 108 -6.25 3.52 10.18
CA TYR A 108 -5.83 4.71 9.46
C TYR A 108 -6.98 5.63 9.12
N GLY A 109 -6.64 6.88 8.86
CA GLY A 109 -7.59 7.86 8.38
C GLY A 109 -6.90 9.11 7.88
N GLY A 110 -7.60 9.85 7.05
CA GLY A 110 -7.02 11.02 6.42
C GLY A 110 -8.00 11.80 5.56
N LYS A 111 -7.41 12.65 4.75
CA LYS A 111 -8.12 13.42 3.73
C LYS A 111 -7.34 13.37 2.43
N ARG A 112 -8.05 13.06 1.36
CA ARG A 112 -7.52 13.05 0.00
C ARG A 112 -8.39 13.87 -0.94
N GLY A 113 -7.81 14.29 -2.04
CA GLY A 113 -8.54 15.08 -3.03
C GLY A 113 -7.65 15.52 -4.18
N GLU A 114 -8.23 16.35 -5.03
CA GLU A 114 -7.53 16.99 -6.13
C GLU A 114 -7.10 18.40 -5.76
N ILE A 115 -5.88 18.76 -6.14
CA ILE A 115 -5.39 20.14 -6.13
C ILE A 115 -5.72 20.80 -7.46
N SER A 116 -5.58 20.04 -8.54
CA SER A 116 -5.93 20.42 -9.92
C SER A 116 -6.13 19.16 -10.76
N LYS A 117 -6.50 19.30 -12.03
CA LYS A 117 -6.85 18.19 -12.94
C LYS A 117 -5.90 16.99 -12.92
N ASP A 118 -4.58 17.22 -12.77
CA ASP A 118 -3.58 16.15 -12.82
C ASP A 118 -2.84 15.98 -11.48
N PHE A 119 -3.14 16.82 -10.47
CA PHE A 119 -2.49 16.81 -9.16
C PHE A 119 -3.46 16.36 -8.07
N THR A 120 -3.08 15.34 -7.35
CA THR A 120 -3.81 14.82 -6.20
C THR A 120 -2.99 14.93 -4.92
N TYR A 121 -3.67 14.90 -3.78
CA TYR A 121 -3.02 14.82 -2.47
C TYR A 121 -3.71 13.78 -1.60
N ASP A 122 -2.96 13.24 -0.66
CA ASP A 122 -3.46 12.41 0.43
C ASP A 122 -2.62 12.70 1.68
N VAL A 123 -3.28 13.07 2.79
CA VAL A 123 -2.63 13.32 4.08
C VAL A 123 -3.38 12.59 5.17
N GLY A 124 -2.66 11.94 6.07
CA GLY A 124 -3.31 11.14 7.09
C GLY A 124 -2.38 10.61 8.16
N GLY A 125 -2.95 9.74 8.98
CA GLY A 125 -2.23 9.00 10.01
C GLY A 125 -2.54 7.51 9.92
N LEU A 126 -1.57 6.71 10.31
CA LEU A 126 -1.65 5.25 10.33
C LEU A 126 -1.07 4.73 11.63
N TYR A 127 -1.84 3.92 12.33
CA TYR A 127 -1.42 3.20 13.52
C TYR A 127 -1.31 1.72 13.22
N TYR A 128 -0.07 1.22 13.23
CA TYR A 128 0.24 -0.20 13.18
C TYR A 128 0.12 -0.76 14.59
N PHE A 129 -0.83 -1.63 14.80
CA PHE A 129 -1.11 -2.24 16.08
C PHE A 129 -0.82 -3.74 16.03
N TYR A 130 -0.01 -4.21 16.97
CA TYR A 130 0.35 -5.61 17.14
C TYR A 130 -0.18 -6.10 18.48
N PRO A 131 -1.41 -6.66 18.54
CA PRO A 131 -2.05 -7.05 19.78
C PRO A 131 -1.17 -8.01 20.60
N SER A 132 -0.93 -7.68 21.87
CA SER A 132 -0.12 -8.53 22.76
C SER A 132 1.26 -8.88 22.19
N ASN A 133 1.95 -7.92 21.52
CA ASN A 133 3.20 -8.23 20.82
C ASN A 133 4.31 -8.76 21.73
N GLY A 134 4.35 -8.40 23.01
CA GLY A 134 5.28 -8.98 24.01
C GLY A 134 6.76 -8.65 23.81
N LEU A 135 7.11 -7.79 22.83
CA LEU A 135 8.50 -7.38 22.60
C LEU A 135 8.99 -6.41 23.68
N SER A 136 10.27 -6.43 23.99
CA SER A 136 10.91 -5.54 24.97
C SER A 136 10.75 -4.06 24.62
N THR A 137 10.84 -3.71 23.35
CA THR A 137 10.42 -2.41 22.81
C THR A 137 9.14 -2.65 22.03
N ASN A 138 8.08 -1.94 22.40
CA ASN A 138 6.77 -2.11 21.78
C ASN A 138 6.84 -1.85 20.27
N ALA A 139 6.32 -2.79 19.48
CA ALA A 139 6.31 -2.73 18.02
C ALA A 139 5.26 -1.78 17.46
N ASN A 140 4.24 -1.42 18.24
CA ASN A 140 3.19 -0.51 17.78
C ASN A 140 3.80 0.80 17.30
N THR A 141 3.39 1.22 16.11
CA THR A 141 3.98 2.36 15.42
C THR A 141 2.90 3.30 14.93
N PHE A 142 3.07 4.60 15.17
CA PHE A 142 2.19 5.62 14.60
C PHE A 142 2.96 6.47 13.60
N GLU A 143 2.47 6.53 12.37
CA GLU A 143 3.01 7.35 11.30
C GLU A 143 2.01 8.42 10.86
N LEU A 144 2.52 9.63 10.61
CA LEU A 144 1.85 10.65 9.83
C LEU A 144 2.39 10.57 8.41
N TYR A 145 1.54 10.77 7.40
CA TYR A 145 1.99 10.73 6.02
C TYR A 145 1.37 11.84 5.17
N GLY A 146 2.09 12.17 4.10
CA GLY A 146 1.61 13.01 3.02
C GLY A 146 2.07 12.47 1.68
N GLN A 147 1.16 12.48 0.71
CA GLN A 147 1.40 12.05 -0.66
C GLN A 147 0.95 13.14 -1.64
N LEU A 148 1.71 13.30 -2.70
CA LEU A 148 1.33 14.05 -3.89
C LEU A 148 1.36 13.11 -5.09
N GLY A 149 0.34 13.17 -5.92
CA GLY A 149 0.23 12.45 -7.18
C GLY A 149 0.25 13.41 -8.38
N TYR A 150 0.86 12.98 -9.47
CA TYR A 150 0.81 13.65 -10.76
C TYR A 150 0.66 12.61 -11.87
N GLY A 151 -0.51 12.59 -12.53
CA GLY A 151 -0.82 11.54 -13.50
C GLY A 151 -0.64 10.15 -12.88
N PRO A 152 0.16 9.26 -13.51
CA PRO A 152 0.41 7.92 -12.98
C PRO A 152 1.45 7.86 -11.86
N ALA A 153 2.18 8.95 -11.60
CA ALA A 153 3.29 8.99 -10.64
C ALA A 153 2.86 9.56 -9.29
N TYR A 154 3.56 9.16 -8.23
CA TYR A 154 3.36 9.71 -6.89
C TYR A 154 4.69 9.82 -6.12
N ILE A 155 4.68 10.69 -5.11
CA ILE A 155 5.68 10.76 -4.05
C ILE A 155 4.95 10.79 -2.71
N LYS A 156 5.37 9.94 -1.78
CA LYS A 156 4.82 9.84 -0.42
C LYS A 156 5.93 9.90 0.61
N TYR A 157 5.69 10.61 1.69
CA TYR A 157 6.56 10.59 2.86
C TYR A 157 5.76 10.19 4.09
N SER A 158 6.27 9.18 4.81
CA SER A 158 5.73 8.74 6.10
C SER A 158 6.74 9.04 7.20
N HIS A 159 6.26 9.58 8.31
CA HIS A 159 7.07 9.98 9.47
C HIS A 159 6.56 9.28 10.73
N SER A 160 7.41 8.47 11.34
CA SER A 160 7.08 7.79 12.60
C SER A 160 7.21 8.75 13.78
N THR A 161 6.12 8.95 14.50
CA THR A 161 6.10 9.78 15.71
C THR A 161 6.35 8.98 17.00
N THR A 162 6.46 7.65 16.86
CA THR A 162 6.82 6.69 17.89
C THR A 162 8.12 5.98 17.51
N ASN A 163 8.61 5.05 18.30
CA ASN A 163 9.63 4.12 17.86
C ASN A 163 9.12 3.27 16.70
N LEU A 164 9.98 3.00 15.72
CA LEU A 164 9.65 2.28 14.49
C LEU A 164 9.71 0.77 14.73
N PHE A 165 8.58 0.07 14.73
CA PHE A 165 8.47 -1.40 14.74
C PHE A 165 9.35 -2.11 15.76
N GLY A 166 9.36 -1.62 17.00
CA GLY A 166 10.13 -2.24 18.09
C GLY A 166 11.62 -1.92 18.10
N VAL A 167 12.13 -1.08 17.19
CA VAL A 167 13.51 -0.59 17.23
C VAL A 167 13.63 0.49 18.30
N ALA A 168 14.46 0.26 19.30
CA ALA A 168 14.69 1.23 20.36
C ALA A 168 15.33 2.52 19.82
N ASP A 169 14.97 3.66 20.40
CA ASP A 169 15.48 4.99 20.04
C ASP A 169 15.37 5.33 18.54
N SER A 170 14.28 4.88 17.90
CA SER A 170 14.03 5.10 16.48
C SER A 170 12.87 6.04 16.16
N LYS A 171 12.39 6.79 17.16
CA LYS A 171 11.41 7.86 16.95
C LYS A 171 11.92 8.86 15.91
N ASN A 172 11.03 9.42 15.10
CA ASN A 172 11.33 10.31 13.97
C ASN A 172 12.02 9.59 12.79
N SER A 173 11.86 8.29 12.68
CA SER A 173 12.18 7.56 11.45
C SER A 173 11.28 8.01 10.31
N GLY A 174 11.76 7.90 9.08
CA GLY A 174 11.02 8.33 7.90
C GLY A 174 11.13 7.34 6.75
N TYR A 175 10.09 7.30 5.93
CA TYR A 175 10.07 6.53 4.69
C TYR A 175 9.63 7.41 3.52
N LEU A 176 10.50 7.53 2.53
CA LEU A 176 10.21 8.19 1.27
C LEU A 176 9.88 7.12 0.24
N ASP A 177 8.73 7.25 -0.41
CA ASP A 177 8.22 6.36 -1.43
C ASP A 177 7.97 7.14 -2.71
N VAL A 178 8.53 6.69 -3.81
CA VAL A 178 8.30 7.22 -5.15
C VAL A 178 7.87 6.08 -6.04
N GLY A 179 6.78 6.26 -6.76
CA GLY A 179 6.27 5.21 -7.63
C GLY A 179 5.43 5.71 -8.78
N ALA A 180 5.03 4.78 -9.62
CA ALA A 180 4.10 5.02 -10.72
C ALA A 180 3.25 3.77 -10.98
N ASN A 181 1.97 4.02 -11.32
CA ASN A 181 1.02 3.01 -11.78
C ASN A 181 0.59 3.40 -13.19
N ILE A 182 1.06 2.68 -14.17
CA ILE A 182 0.95 3.04 -15.58
C ILE A 182 -0.02 2.09 -16.26
N ASP A 183 -1.13 2.63 -16.75
CA ASP A 183 -2.08 1.86 -17.55
C ASP A 183 -1.43 1.35 -18.82
N MET A 184 -1.56 0.07 -19.05
CA MET A 184 -1.06 -0.63 -20.24
C MET A 184 -2.22 -1.16 -21.07
N TYR A 185 -1.86 -1.79 -22.18
CA TYR A 185 -2.84 -2.41 -23.07
C TYR A 185 -3.68 -3.48 -22.32
N GLU A 186 -4.97 -3.59 -22.70
CA GLU A 186 -5.92 -4.57 -22.15
C GLU A 186 -6.13 -4.55 -20.63
N GLY A 187 -6.01 -3.39 -19.98
CA GLY A 187 -6.29 -3.24 -18.55
C GLY A 187 -5.22 -3.84 -17.64
N TYR A 188 -4.03 -4.11 -18.18
CA TYR A 188 -2.85 -4.36 -17.34
C TYR A 188 -2.33 -3.05 -16.77
N LEU A 189 -1.90 -3.08 -15.52
CA LEU A 189 -1.30 -1.96 -14.81
C LEU A 189 0.15 -2.30 -14.47
N LEU A 190 1.10 -1.50 -14.97
CA LEU A 190 2.50 -1.61 -14.59
C LEU A 190 2.73 -0.83 -13.29
N ASN A 191 3.25 -1.51 -12.27
CA ASN A 191 3.54 -0.93 -10.96
C ASN A 191 5.04 -0.78 -10.76
N LEU A 192 5.50 0.44 -10.56
CA LEU A 192 6.90 0.80 -10.30
C LEU A 192 6.99 1.44 -8.93
N HIS A 193 8.02 1.08 -8.16
CA HIS A 193 8.25 1.66 -6.85
C HIS A 193 9.73 1.63 -6.47
N VAL A 194 10.19 2.68 -5.83
CA VAL A 194 11.43 2.76 -5.08
C VAL A 194 11.17 3.48 -3.77
N GLY A 195 11.58 2.86 -2.66
CA GLY A 195 11.42 3.40 -1.32
C GLY A 195 12.73 3.52 -0.55
N ARG A 196 12.85 4.52 0.33
CA ARG A 196 13.98 4.70 1.23
C ARG A 196 13.50 4.78 2.67
N GLN A 197 13.78 3.73 3.45
CA GLN A 197 13.61 3.73 4.89
C GLN A 197 14.84 4.34 5.55
N LYS A 198 14.65 5.43 6.31
CA LYS A 198 15.63 5.95 7.26
C LYS A 198 15.17 5.58 8.67
N VAL A 199 16.01 4.87 9.42
CA VAL A 199 15.76 4.54 10.83
C VAL A 199 16.60 5.49 11.68
N ALA A 200 15.93 6.39 12.42
CA ALA A 200 16.59 7.39 13.24
C ALA A 200 17.51 6.71 14.28
N HIS A 201 18.68 7.25 14.50
CA HIS A 201 19.74 6.77 15.41
C HIS A 201 20.18 5.31 15.18
N ASN A 202 19.67 4.65 14.12
CA ASN A 202 19.97 3.25 13.79
C ASN A 202 20.26 3.13 12.29
N ASP A 203 21.28 3.84 11.79
CA ASP A 203 21.58 3.95 10.36
C ASP A 203 21.84 2.60 9.67
N SER A 204 22.37 1.61 10.40
CA SER A 204 22.58 0.25 9.88
C SER A 204 21.29 -0.49 9.53
N LEU A 205 20.14 -0.04 10.05
CA LEU A 205 18.82 -0.56 9.73
C LEU A 205 18.13 0.24 8.61
N SER A 206 18.78 1.30 8.11
CA SER A 206 18.24 2.10 7.00
C SER A 206 18.53 1.43 5.66
N TYR A 207 17.53 1.38 4.77
CA TYR A 207 17.65 0.64 3.52
C TYR A 207 16.79 1.23 2.41
N THR A 208 17.00 0.76 1.19
CA THR A 208 16.20 1.07 0.01
C THR A 208 15.53 -0.20 -0.49
N ASP A 209 14.28 -0.10 -0.89
CA ASP A 209 13.54 -1.20 -1.50
C ASP A 209 12.99 -0.81 -2.88
N TYR A 210 12.68 -1.83 -3.66
CA TYR A 210 12.28 -1.72 -5.06
C TYR A 210 11.17 -2.71 -5.36
N LYS A 211 10.21 -2.31 -6.18
CA LYS A 211 9.17 -3.19 -6.73
C LYS A 211 8.95 -2.91 -8.20
N LEU A 212 8.88 -3.97 -8.98
CA LEU A 212 8.41 -4.00 -10.36
C LEU A 212 7.30 -5.03 -10.45
N GLY A 213 6.09 -4.61 -10.78
CA GLY A 213 4.94 -5.50 -10.79
C GLY A 213 3.99 -5.23 -11.96
N VAL A 214 3.13 -6.19 -12.19
CA VAL A 214 2.00 -6.08 -13.11
C VAL A 214 0.75 -6.53 -12.37
N THR A 215 -0.31 -5.75 -12.50
CA THR A 215 -1.62 -6.02 -11.91
C THR A 215 -2.67 -6.07 -13.01
N LYS A 216 -3.65 -6.96 -12.88
CA LYS A 216 -4.83 -7.01 -13.74
C LYS A 216 -6.06 -7.38 -12.93
N ASP A 217 -7.14 -6.62 -13.13
CA ASP A 217 -8.47 -7.01 -12.66
C ASP A 217 -9.15 -7.89 -13.70
N PHE A 218 -9.62 -9.06 -13.26
CA PHE A 218 -10.40 -9.99 -14.06
C PHE A 218 -11.91 -9.91 -13.75
N GLY A 219 -12.36 -8.89 -13.01
CA GLY A 219 -13.75 -8.70 -12.57
C GLY A 219 -14.12 -9.56 -11.36
N MET A 220 -13.81 -10.84 -11.38
CA MET A 220 -14.03 -11.74 -10.23
C MET A 220 -12.96 -11.60 -9.15
N ALA A 221 -11.74 -11.26 -9.54
CA ALA A 221 -10.60 -11.02 -8.66
C ALA A 221 -9.52 -10.21 -9.39
N THR A 222 -8.75 -9.47 -8.63
CA THR A 222 -7.54 -8.78 -9.08
C THR A 222 -6.33 -9.66 -8.81
N VAL A 223 -5.45 -9.80 -9.80
CA VAL A 223 -4.21 -10.59 -9.69
C VAL A 223 -3.03 -9.65 -9.90
N ALA A 224 -2.07 -9.69 -8.99
CA ALA A 224 -0.83 -8.94 -9.06
C ALA A 224 0.37 -9.89 -8.96
N LEU A 225 1.36 -9.70 -9.84
CA LEU A 225 2.66 -10.36 -9.77
C LEU A 225 3.75 -9.31 -9.70
N ALA A 226 4.59 -9.35 -8.67
CA ALA A 226 5.64 -8.37 -8.47
C ALA A 226 6.98 -9.01 -8.12
N TYR A 227 8.05 -8.47 -8.69
CA TYR A 227 9.41 -8.68 -8.21
C TYR A 227 9.72 -7.63 -7.16
N VAL A 228 10.12 -8.07 -5.96
CA VAL A 228 10.40 -7.21 -4.81
C VAL A 228 11.82 -7.46 -4.31
N LYS A 229 12.51 -6.40 -3.93
CA LYS A 229 13.89 -6.44 -3.41
C LYS A 229 14.09 -5.34 -2.37
N ALA A 230 14.83 -5.63 -1.29
CA ALA A 230 15.42 -4.61 -0.42
C ALA A 230 16.93 -4.81 -0.30
N ASN A 231 17.68 -3.73 -0.10
CA ASN A 231 19.15 -3.76 -0.01
C ASN A 231 19.66 -3.88 1.43
N ILE A 232 18.94 -4.64 2.25
CA ILE A 232 19.31 -4.96 3.62
C ILE A 232 19.32 -6.48 3.83
N THR A 233 19.98 -6.96 4.85
CA THR A 233 19.86 -8.35 5.31
C THR A 233 19.05 -8.35 6.61
N SER A 234 17.95 -9.10 6.61
CA SER A 234 17.09 -9.30 7.76
C SER A 234 16.86 -10.80 7.92
N LEU A 235 17.44 -11.38 8.96
CA LEU A 235 17.41 -12.84 9.17
C LEU A 235 16.32 -13.22 10.16
N ALA A 236 15.47 -14.16 9.75
CA ALA A 236 14.57 -14.86 10.67
C ALA A 236 15.36 -15.89 11.52
N PRO A 237 14.81 -16.39 12.64
CA PRO A 237 15.48 -17.39 13.48
C PRO A 237 15.87 -18.69 12.75
N ASN A 238 15.19 -19.03 11.68
CA ASN A 238 15.49 -20.19 10.83
C ASN A 238 16.56 -19.90 9.74
N GLY A 239 17.23 -18.73 9.79
CA GLY A 239 18.26 -18.32 8.85
C GLY A 239 17.75 -17.78 7.50
N LYS A 240 16.43 -17.74 7.25
CA LYS A 240 15.89 -17.14 6.01
C LYS A 240 16.16 -15.63 6.02
N ASN A 241 16.68 -15.10 4.91
CA ASN A 241 16.78 -13.65 4.71
C ASN A 241 15.43 -13.09 4.23
N LEU A 242 14.75 -12.38 5.11
CA LEU A 242 13.42 -11.78 4.88
C LEU A 242 13.44 -10.66 3.84
N ALA A 243 14.59 -10.06 3.59
CA ALA A 243 14.79 -9.01 2.57
C ALA A 243 15.29 -9.58 1.22
N LYS A 244 15.43 -10.92 1.12
CA LYS A 244 15.81 -11.58 -0.12
C LYS A 244 14.84 -11.21 -1.24
N SER A 245 15.37 -10.86 -2.41
CA SER A 245 14.54 -10.61 -3.60
C SER A 245 13.71 -11.84 -3.97
N GLY A 246 12.52 -11.61 -4.49
CA GLY A 246 11.62 -12.68 -4.90
C GLY A 246 10.42 -12.19 -5.68
N LEU A 247 9.72 -13.15 -6.28
CA LEU A 247 8.43 -12.92 -6.91
C LEU A 247 7.33 -13.10 -5.86
N VAL A 248 6.39 -12.18 -5.84
CA VAL A 248 5.21 -12.19 -4.97
C VAL A 248 3.97 -12.20 -5.87
N LEU A 249 3.13 -13.20 -5.69
CA LEU A 249 1.81 -13.30 -6.32
C LEU A 249 0.76 -12.96 -5.27
N THR A 250 -0.15 -12.06 -5.62
CA THR A 250 -1.30 -11.69 -4.79
C THR A 250 -2.59 -11.83 -5.60
N VAL A 251 -3.60 -12.42 -4.99
CA VAL A 251 -4.98 -12.46 -5.49
C VAL A 251 -5.86 -11.76 -4.48
N SER A 252 -6.63 -10.78 -4.92
CA SER A 252 -7.48 -9.96 -4.06
C SER A 252 -8.86 -9.74 -4.66
N LYS A 253 -9.81 -9.36 -3.81
CA LYS A 253 -11.15 -8.92 -4.18
C LYS A 253 -11.58 -7.77 -3.28
N THR A 254 -12.16 -6.75 -3.90
CA THR A 254 -12.87 -5.66 -3.23
C THR A 254 -14.37 -5.79 -3.47
N PHE A 255 -15.18 -5.46 -2.45
CA PHE A 255 -16.64 -5.56 -2.44
C PHE A 255 -17.25 -4.21 -2.11
#